data_afb97eeeb0f6e3ff9e05652ab870fb48
#
_entry.id   afb97eeeb0f6e3ff9e05652ab870fb48
#
_cell.length_a   1.000
_cell.length_b   1.000
_cell.length_c   1.000
_cell.angle_alpha   90.00
_cell.angle_beta   90.00
_cell.angle_gamma   90.00
#
_symmetry.space_group_name_H-M   'P 1'
#
loop_
_entity.id
_entity.type
_entity.pdbx_description
1 polymer ?
#
loop_
_entity_poly.entity_id
_entity_poly.type
_entity_poly.pdbx_seq_one_letter_code
_entity_poly.pdbx_strand_id
1 'polypeptide(L)'
;MKRRRILAVSVGSLLLGGLLLASGGPGVTPAGAQNPTPQQQQLRQILDKLDQVLAATKGGAESTKSGGAEDNHTLRWDQALPAAQRFVILTAFNSDAVLDKETGLVWERSPQTTAVSSSNVRLACANKAVGGRKGWRLPSLPELASLVDPSVASPGPTLSSGHPFLNVQSTNYWSASVHAENPALIWGVGFGNGAVLGLSRAFDQRAWCVRGGMDTD
;
A
#
# COMPACT_ATOMS: atom_id res chain seq x y z
N MET A 1 24.60 19.11 7.34
CA MET A 1 24.52 18.63 8.74
C MET A 1 23.59 19.51 9.54
N LYS A 2 22.34 19.10 9.80
CA LYS A 2 21.43 19.71 10.78
C LYS A 2 20.64 18.58 11.45
N ARG A 3 21.03 18.24 12.67
CA ARG A 3 20.37 17.27 13.54
C ARG A 3 19.05 17.88 14.04
N ARG A 4 17.92 17.27 13.75
CA ARG A 4 16.65 17.57 14.40
C ARG A 4 16.58 16.77 15.70
N ARG A 5 16.51 17.47 16.83
CA ARG A 5 16.28 16.92 18.15
C ARG A 5 14.79 16.60 18.30
N ILE A 6 14.48 15.35 18.62
CA ILE A 6 13.15 14.92 19.02
C ILE A 6 13.01 15.25 20.51
N LEU A 7 12.06 16.10 20.86
CA LEU A 7 11.67 16.36 22.24
C LEU A 7 10.75 15.24 22.72
N ALA A 8 11.23 14.43 23.63
CA ALA A 8 10.41 13.50 24.41
C ALA A 8 9.68 14.29 25.49
N VAL A 9 8.36 14.32 25.46
CA VAL A 9 7.53 14.85 26.54
C VAL A 9 7.38 13.75 27.59
N SER A 10 8.09 13.92 28.71
CA SER A 10 7.96 13.10 29.91
C SER A 10 6.75 13.58 30.71
N VAL A 11 5.74 12.74 30.87
CA VAL A 11 4.65 12.97 31.81
C VAL A 11 5.14 12.60 33.19
N GLY A 12 5.41 13.65 33.99
CA GLY A 12 5.86 13.50 35.36
C GLY A 12 4.75 13.01 36.28
N SER A 13 5.00 11.89 36.95
CA SER A 13 4.24 11.43 38.13
C SER A 13 4.44 12.41 39.28
N LEU A 14 3.40 13.11 39.69
CA LEU A 14 3.38 13.83 40.97
C LEU A 14 3.08 12.84 42.09
N LEU A 15 4.13 12.37 42.78
CA LEU A 15 4.04 11.76 44.09
C LEU A 15 4.04 12.89 45.12
N LEU A 16 2.90 13.15 45.75
CA LEU A 16 2.84 13.96 46.97
C LEU A 16 3.36 13.11 48.15
N GLY A 17 4.63 13.26 48.44
CA GLY A 17 5.24 12.79 49.68
C GLY A 17 4.99 13.80 50.78
N GLY A 18 4.05 13.53 51.69
CA GLY A 18 3.86 14.28 52.91
C GLY A 18 4.93 13.90 53.92
N LEU A 19 5.82 14.86 54.23
CA LEU A 19 6.77 14.78 55.34
C LEU A 19 6.05 15.12 56.64
N LEU A 20 5.77 14.12 57.47
CA LEU A 20 5.27 14.28 58.84
C LEU A 20 6.45 14.41 59.83
N LEU A 21 6.69 15.63 60.29
CA LEU A 21 7.52 15.88 61.48
C LEU A 21 6.70 15.54 62.73
N ALA A 22 7.13 14.54 63.48
CA ALA A 22 6.56 14.18 64.77
C ALA A 22 7.01 15.17 65.83
N SER A 23 6.06 15.95 66.41
CA SER A 23 6.22 16.56 67.73
C SER A 23 5.14 15.97 68.63
N GLY A 24 5.55 15.33 69.68
CA GLY A 24 4.70 14.64 70.63
C GLY A 24 3.81 15.59 71.45
N GLY A 25 2.51 15.26 71.48
CA GLY A 25 1.52 15.78 72.40
C GLY A 25 0.49 14.67 72.67
N PRO A 26 -0.04 14.51 73.86
CA PRO A 26 -0.88 13.38 74.22
C PRO A 26 -2.32 13.56 73.73
N GLY A 27 -2.86 12.53 73.11
CA GLY A 27 -4.29 12.32 73.02
C GLY A 27 -5.03 12.89 71.79
N VAL A 28 -4.76 12.36 70.60
CA VAL A 28 -5.70 12.46 69.48
C VAL A 28 -6.09 11.03 69.09
N THR A 29 -7.31 10.64 69.45
CA THR A 29 -7.94 9.44 68.92
C THR A 29 -8.08 9.59 67.39
N PRO A 30 -7.73 8.56 66.61
CA PRO A 30 -7.92 8.65 65.14
C PRO A 30 -9.37 8.83 64.86
N ALA A 31 -9.69 9.90 64.12
CA ALA A 31 -11.04 10.18 63.63
C ALA A 31 -11.55 8.93 62.88
N GLY A 32 -12.67 8.41 63.35
CA GLY A 32 -13.32 7.22 62.80
C GLY A 32 -13.52 7.40 61.30
N ALA A 33 -13.21 6.33 60.56
CA ALA A 33 -13.46 6.25 59.13
C ALA A 33 -14.92 6.57 58.86
N GLN A 34 -15.18 7.78 58.39
CA GLN A 34 -16.53 8.18 57.98
C GLN A 34 -16.92 7.37 56.77
N ASN A 35 -18.10 6.73 56.82
CA ASN A 35 -18.67 6.04 55.70
C ASN A 35 -18.76 7.00 54.48
N PRO A 36 -18.34 6.58 53.30
CA PRO A 36 -18.33 7.44 52.13
C PRO A 36 -19.75 7.94 51.85
N THR A 37 -19.88 9.22 51.55
CA THR A 37 -21.17 9.83 51.18
C THR A 37 -21.72 9.19 49.91
N PRO A 38 -23.05 9.23 49.68
CA PRO A 38 -23.66 8.70 48.45
C PRO A 38 -22.99 9.22 47.16
N GLN A 39 -22.57 10.48 47.21
CA GLN A 39 -21.88 11.13 46.10
C GLN A 39 -20.47 10.54 45.86
N GLN A 40 -19.73 10.22 46.92
CA GLN A 40 -18.42 9.57 46.82
C GLN A 40 -18.55 8.13 46.37
N GLN A 41 -19.63 7.44 46.72
CA GLN A 41 -19.92 6.08 46.21
C GLN A 41 -20.23 6.09 44.71
N GLN A 42 -21.02 7.07 44.24
CA GLN A 42 -21.28 7.24 42.79
C GLN A 42 -19.99 7.53 41.98
N LEU A 43 -19.13 8.41 42.50
CA LEU A 43 -17.85 8.70 41.85
C LEU A 43 -16.96 7.46 41.73
N ARG A 44 -16.89 6.65 42.77
CA ARG A 44 -16.13 5.38 42.73
C ARG A 44 -16.69 4.43 41.69
N GLN A 45 -18.00 4.26 41.59
CA GLN A 45 -18.61 3.42 40.58
C GLN A 45 -18.36 3.88 39.14
N ILE A 46 -18.27 5.21 38.91
CA ILE A 46 -17.94 5.78 37.62
C ILE A 46 -16.47 5.51 37.26
N LEU A 47 -15.57 5.69 38.25
CA LEU A 47 -14.14 5.40 38.09
C LEU A 47 -13.89 3.93 37.77
N ASP A 48 -14.54 3.01 38.52
CA ASP A 48 -14.42 1.56 38.26
C ASP A 48 -14.92 1.17 36.86
N LYS A 49 -16.02 1.79 36.38
CA LYS A 49 -16.49 1.59 35.01
C LYS A 49 -15.53 2.13 33.95
N LEU A 50 -14.92 3.28 34.18
CA LEU A 50 -13.90 3.85 33.30
C LEU A 50 -12.66 2.98 33.24
N ASP A 51 -12.21 2.43 34.37
CA ASP A 51 -11.06 1.51 34.41
C ASP A 51 -11.38 0.18 33.69
N GLN A 52 -12.61 -0.33 33.79
CA GLN A 52 -13.06 -1.49 33.02
C GLN A 52 -13.07 -1.24 31.52
N VAL A 53 -13.53 -0.08 31.07
CA VAL A 53 -13.50 0.31 29.65
C VAL A 53 -12.06 0.49 29.17
N LEU A 54 -11.20 1.10 30.00
CA LEU A 54 -9.78 1.28 29.68
C LEU A 54 -9.03 -0.06 29.63
N ALA A 55 -9.36 -0.99 30.52
CA ALA A 55 -8.80 -2.34 30.52
C ALA A 55 -9.27 -3.13 29.28
N ALA A 56 -10.54 -2.98 28.88
CA ALA A 56 -11.08 -3.60 27.67
C ALA A 56 -10.43 -3.05 26.39
N THR A 57 -10.09 -1.75 26.36
CA THR A 57 -9.37 -1.15 25.22
C THR A 57 -7.88 -1.47 25.23
N LYS A 58 -7.25 -1.70 26.40
CA LYS A 58 -5.85 -2.16 26.49
C LYS A 58 -5.70 -3.67 26.28
N GLY A 59 -6.69 -4.47 26.63
CA GLY A 59 -6.68 -5.92 26.41
C GLY A 59 -6.85 -6.35 24.94
N GLY A 60 -7.13 -5.41 24.04
CA GLY A 60 -7.15 -5.64 22.59
C GLY A 60 -5.77 -5.62 21.92
N ALA A 61 -4.67 -5.43 22.67
CA ALA A 61 -3.32 -5.27 22.11
C ALA A 61 -2.34 -6.37 22.51
N GLU A 62 -2.76 -7.52 23.01
CA GLU A 62 -1.85 -8.66 23.26
C GLU A 62 -2.38 -9.94 22.63
N SER A 63 -1.86 -10.21 21.45
CA SER A 63 -1.35 -11.46 20.90
C SER A 63 -1.90 -12.76 21.46
N THR A 64 -2.77 -13.40 20.70
CA THR A 64 -2.72 -14.86 20.58
C THR A 64 -2.46 -15.22 19.11
N LYS A 65 -1.24 -15.74 18.90
CA LYS A 65 -0.79 -16.38 17.68
C LYS A 65 -1.61 -17.64 17.46
N SER A 66 -2.67 -17.54 16.66
CA SER A 66 -3.40 -18.69 16.10
C SER A 66 -3.74 -18.33 14.67
N GLY A 67 -3.32 -19.18 13.73
CA GLY A 67 -3.47 -18.96 12.29
C GLY A 67 -4.94 -18.84 11.89
N GLY A 68 -5.35 -17.64 11.59
CA GLY A 68 -6.58 -17.28 10.94
C GLY A 68 -6.28 -16.02 10.15
N ALA A 69 -6.74 -15.95 8.91
CA ALA A 69 -6.56 -14.80 8.05
C ALA A 69 -7.00 -13.54 8.80
N GLU A 70 -6.04 -12.73 9.25
CA GLU A 70 -6.31 -11.38 9.70
C GLU A 70 -6.76 -10.61 8.47
N ASP A 71 -8.06 -10.27 8.42
CA ASP A 71 -8.57 -9.21 7.57
C ASP A 71 -7.93 -7.90 8.05
N ASN A 72 -6.66 -7.74 7.72
CA ASN A 72 -6.02 -6.45 7.79
C ASN A 72 -6.73 -5.56 6.78
N HIS A 73 -7.63 -4.70 7.26
CA HIS A 73 -8.17 -3.58 6.50
C HIS A 73 -7.10 -2.50 6.25
N THR A 74 -5.85 -2.88 6.08
CA THR A 74 -4.86 -2.06 5.43
C THR A 74 -5.31 -1.93 3.98
N LEU A 75 -5.67 -0.73 3.60
CA LEU A 75 -6.11 -0.43 2.25
C LEU A 75 -5.07 -0.99 1.28
N ARG A 76 -5.51 -1.76 0.28
CA ARG A 76 -4.61 -2.51 -0.62
C ARG A 76 -3.54 -1.64 -1.31
N TRP A 77 -3.77 -0.33 -1.39
CA TRP A 77 -2.83 0.62 -1.95
C TRP A 77 -1.68 1.03 -0.99
N ASP A 78 -1.74 0.64 0.30
CA ASP A 78 -0.66 0.85 1.28
C ASP A 78 0.35 -0.31 1.32
N GLN A 79 0.07 -1.43 0.65
CA GLN A 79 0.92 -2.61 0.68
C GLN A 79 1.71 -2.75 -0.62
N ALA A 80 2.93 -2.22 -0.63
CA ALA A 80 3.89 -2.59 -1.66
C ALA A 80 4.41 -4.02 -1.38
N LEU A 81 3.89 -5.01 -2.11
CA LEU A 81 4.39 -6.38 -2.00
C LEU A 81 5.77 -6.50 -2.65
N PRO A 82 6.71 -7.24 -2.05
CA PRO A 82 7.94 -7.63 -2.75
C PRO A 82 7.61 -8.33 -4.08
N ALA A 83 8.40 -8.10 -5.12
CA ALA A 83 8.11 -8.61 -6.48
C ALA A 83 7.80 -10.11 -6.52
N ALA A 84 8.52 -10.93 -5.74
CA ALA A 84 8.29 -12.37 -5.64
C ALA A 84 6.92 -12.75 -5.03
N GLN A 85 6.30 -11.87 -4.26
CA GLN A 85 4.97 -12.06 -3.67
C GLN A 85 3.87 -11.41 -4.51
N ARG A 86 4.19 -10.29 -5.16
CA ARG A 86 3.30 -9.52 -6.03
C ARG A 86 2.99 -10.27 -7.32
N PHE A 87 4.03 -10.77 -8.00
CA PHE A 87 3.92 -11.31 -9.34
C PHE A 87 3.92 -12.84 -9.35
N VAL A 88 2.88 -13.44 -9.93
CA VAL A 88 2.73 -14.90 -10.04
C VAL A 88 2.67 -15.32 -11.50
N ILE A 89 3.57 -16.19 -11.92
CA ILE A 89 3.53 -16.80 -13.26
C ILE A 89 2.33 -17.75 -13.33
N LEU A 90 1.48 -17.58 -14.35
CA LEU A 90 0.28 -18.37 -14.54
C LEU A 90 0.53 -19.58 -15.43
N THR A 91 0.60 -20.78 -14.85
CA THR A 91 0.72 -22.05 -15.59
C THR A 91 -0.47 -22.31 -16.50
N ALA A 92 -1.67 -21.87 -16.13
CA ALA A 92 -2.88 -21.92 -16.94
C ALA A 92 -2.80 -21.10 -18.26
N PHE A 93 -1.75 -20.30 -18.42
CA PHE A 93 -1.42 -19.53 -19.61
C PHE A 93 -0.11 -20.02 -20.24
N ASN A 94 0.22 -21.30 -20.10
CA ASN A 94 1.49 -21.88 -20.55
C ASN A 94 2.73 -21.15 -20.01
N SER A 95 2.60 -20.51 -18.85
CA SER A 95 3.61 -19.64 -18.24
C SER A 95 3.97 -18.38 -19.06
N ASP A 96 3.12 -17.97 -20.00
CA ASP A 96 3.31 -16.77 -20.84
C ASP A 96 2.65 -15.51 -20.25
N ALA A 97 1.97 -15.63 -19.11
CA ALA A 97 1.31 -14.53 -18.41
C ALA A 97 1.67 -14.50 -16.93
N VAL A 98 1.55 -13.30 -16.34
CA VAL A 98 1.86 -12.99 -14.96
C VAL A 98 0.66 -12.29 -14.31
N LEU A 99 0.17 -12.81 -13.19
CA LEU A 99 -0.80 -12.12 -12.35
C LEU A 99 -0.07 -11.14 -11.42
N ASP A 100 -0.48 -9.89 -11.47
CA ASP A 100 -0.14 -8.90 -10.47
C ASP A 100 -1.20 -8.92 -9.36
N LYS A 101 -0.83 -9.37 -8.17
CA LYS A 101 -1.75 -9.50 -7.03
C LYS A 101 -2.17 -8.16 -6.42
N GLU A 102 -1.41 -7.09 -6.62
CA GLU A 102 -1.77 -5.76 -6.14
C GLU A 102 -2.92 -5.16 -6.94
N THR A 103 -2.88 -5.37 -8.26
CA THR A 103 -3.87 -4.78 -9.17
C THR A 103 -4.96 -5.75 -9.63
N GLY A 104 -4.72 -7.07 -9.46
CA GLY A 104 -5.56 -8.12 -10.02
C GLY A 104 -5.43 -8.28 -11.54
N LEU A 105 -4.51 -7.54 -12.17
CA LEU A 105 -4.29 -7.56 -13.60
C LEU A 105 -3.41 -8.75 -14.02
N VAL A 106 -3.68 -9.25 -15.22
CA VAL A 106 -2.83 -10.28 -15.85
C VAL A 106 -2.06 -9.64 -16.99
N TRP A 107 -0.74 -9.67 -16.92
CA TRP A 107 0.19 -9.08 -17.88
C TRP A 107 0.81 -10.14 -18.77
N GLU A 108 1.14 -9.76 -20.01
CA GLU A 108 2.06 -10.57 -20.80
C GLU A 108 3.38 -10.73 -20.04
N ARG A 109 3.89 -11.96 -19.93
CA ARG A 109 5.19 -12.20 -19.32
C ARG A 109 6.33 -11.62 -20.15
N SER A 110 6.18 -11.64 -21.48
CA SER A 110 7.14 -11.06 -22.43
C SER A 110 6.42 -10.07 -23.33
N PRO A 111 6.53 -8.76 -23.06
CA PRO A 111 5.93 -7.75 -23.93
C PRO A 111 6.59 -7.74 -25.31
N GLN A 112 5.90 -7.14 -26.28
CA GLN A 112 6.38 -7.02 -27.63
C GLN A 112 7.67 -6.18 -27.72
N THR A 113 8.71 -6.76 -28.32
CA THR A 113 10.01 -6.08 -28.48
C THR A 113 10.09 -5.20 -29.74
N THR A 114 9.19 -5.39 -30.70
CA THR A 114 9.06 -4.51 -31.87
C THR A 114 8.15 -3.35 -31.56
N ALA A 115 8.50 -2.17 -32.07
CA ALA A 115 7.65 -0.99 -31.96
C ALA A 115 6.42 -1.11 -32.86
N VAL A 116 5.34 -0.45 -32.48
CA VAL A 116 4.06 -0.46 -33.18
C VAL A 116 3.47 0.96 -33.19
N SER A 117 2.80 1.33 -34.27
CA SER A 117 2.19 2.64 -34.41
C SER A 117 1.00 2.82 -33.45
N SER A 118 0.76 4.07 -33.09
CA SER A 118 -0.36 4.47 -32.22
C SER A 118 -1.73 4.08 -32.77
N SER A 119 -1.87 3.99 -34.10
CA SER A 119 -3.10 3.57 -34.76
C SER A 119 -3.39 2.07 -34.64
N ASN A 120 -2.32 1.25 -34.58
CA ASN A 120 -2.42 -0.20 -34.61
C ASN A 120 -2.28 -0.84 -33.23
N VAL A 121 -1.76 -0.14 -32.24
CA VAL A 121 -1.39 -0.73 -30.94
C VAL A 121 -2.57 -1.36 -30.20
N ARG A 122 -3.76 -0.74 -30.24
CA ARG A 122 -4.96 -1.30 -29.59
C ARG A 122 -5.39 -2.60 -30.25
N LEU A 123 -5.37 -2.64 -31.59
CA LEU A 123 -5.69 -3.84 -32.36
C LEU A 123 -4.63 -4.93 -32.18
N ALA A 124 -3.37 -4.53 -32.10
CA ALA A 124 -2.27 -5.46 -31.82
C ALA A 124 -2.48 -6.21 -30.50
N CYS A 125 -2.87 -5.52 -29.41
CA CYS A 125 -3.22 -6.18 -28.16
C CYS A 125 -4.50 -7.03 -28.27
N ALA A 126 -5.57 -6.52 -28.88
CA ALA A 126 -6.84 -7.22 -28.98
C ALA A 126 -6.75 -8.54 -29.78
N ASN A 127 -5.84 -8.60 -30.73
CA ASN A 127 -5.58 -9.81 -31.53
C ASN A 127 -4.67 -10.84 -30.85
N LYS A 128 -4.06 -10.52 -29.71
CA LYS A 128 -3.19 -11.46 -29.01
C LYS A 128 -3.96 -12.65 -28.42
N ALA A 129 -3.26 -13.77 -28.38
CA ALA A 129 -3.74 -15.01 -27.77
C ALA A 129 -2.64 -15.62 -26.88
N VAL A 130 -2.18 -14.83 -25.87
CA VAL A 130 -1.11 -15.21 -24.98
C VAL A 130 -1.55 -16.41 -24.11
N GLY A 131 -0.74 -17.46 -24.08
CA GLY A 131 -1.09 -18.71 -23.43
C GLY A 131 -2.36 -19.36 -23.98
N GLY A 132 -2.67 -19.12 -25.27
CA GLY A 132 -3.88 -19.62 -25.94
C GLY A 132 -5.18 -18.87 -25.54
N ARG A 133 -5.10 -17.76 -24.78
CA ARG A 133 -6.26 -17.03 -24.27
C ARG A 133 -6.35 -15.63 -24.89
N LYS A 134 -7.57 -15.24 -25.28
CA LYS A 134 -7.91 -13.92 -25.82
C LYS A 134 -8.39 -12.96 -24.70
N GLY A 135 -8.77 -11.74 -25.10
CA GLY A 135 -9.25 -10.70 -24.18
C GLY A 135 -8.11 -9.80 -23.67
N TRP A 136 -7.03 -9.71 -24.45
CA TRP A 136 -5.95 -8.77 -24.17
C TRP A 136 -6.29 -7.37 -24.68
N ARG A 137 -5.83 -6.37 -23.98
CA ARG A 137 -6.04 -4.96 -24.32
C ARG A 137 -4.79 -4.13 -24.01
N LEU A 138 -4.74 -2.94 -24.54
CA LEU A 138 -3.75 -1.95 -24.16
C LEU A 138 -4.08 -1.45 -22.74
N PRO A 139 -3.12 -1.36 -21.80
CA PRO A 139 -3.37 -0.86 -20.46
C PRO A 139 -3.69 0.63 -20.46
N SER A 140 -4.46 1.08 -19.49
CA SER A 140 -4.56 2.52 -19.16
C SER A 140 -3.22 3.03 -18.62
N LEU A 141 -3.05 4.35 -18.55
CA LEU A 141 -1.83 4.95 -18.00
C LEU A 141 -1.56 4.55 -16.54
N PRO A 142 -2.53 4.61 -15.61
CA PRO A 142 -2.32 4.17 -14.23
C PRO A 142 -1.95 2.69 -14.12
N GLU A 143 -2.59 1.82 -14.93
CA GLU A 143 -2.26 0.40 -14.95
C GLU A 143 -0.82 0.17 -15.41
N LEU A 144 -0.38 0.81 -16.47
CA LEU A 144 0.99 0.67 -16.98
C LEU A 144 2.01 1.25 -16.00
N ALA A 145 1.72 2.40 -15.42
CA ALA A 145 2.57 3.06 -14.42
C ALA A 145 2.70 2.27 -13.11
N SER A 146 1.70 1.43 -12.76
CA SER A 146 1.76 0.61 -11.56
C SER A 146 2.87 -0.44 -11.56
N LEU A 147 3.44 -0.75 -12.73
CA LEU A 147 4.59 -1.65 -12.86
C LEU A 147 5.94 -0.97 -12.55
N VAL A 148 5.98 0.37 -12.54
CA VAL A 148 7.22 1.13 -12.32
C VAL A 148 7.63 1.06 -10.87
N ASP A 149 8.87 0.69 -10.63
CA ASP A 149 9.53 0.82 -9.34
C ASP A 149 10.44 2.06 -9.35
N PRO A 150 10.08 3.13 -8.62
CA PRO A 150 10.84 4.37 -8.62
C PRO A 150 12.20 4.25 -7.90
N SER A 151 12.45 3.15 -7.19
CA SER A 151 13.74 2.88 -6.53
C SER A 151 14.81 2.38 -7.50
N VAL A 152 14.40 1.90 -8.70
CA VAL A 152 15.31 1.40 -9.73
C VAL A 152 15.87 2.55 -10.54
N ALA A 153 17.18 2.71 -10.49
CA ALA A 153 17.87 3.77 -11.22
C ALA A 153 17.83 3.55 -12.75
N SER A 154 17.80 4.68 -13.50
CA SER A 154 18.04 4.68 -14.95
C SER A 154 19.44 4.06 -15.25
N PRO A 155 19.58 3.26 -16.32
CA PRO A 155 18.71 3.16 -17.50
C PRO A 155 17.64 2.03 -17.47
N GLY A 156 17.23 1.54 -16.33
CA GLY A 156 16.17 0.55 -16.21
C GLY A 156 16.43 -0.81 -16.87
N PRO A 157 15.39 -1.64 -17.12
CA PRO A 157 13.97 -1.34 -16.95
C PRO A 157 13.58 -1.12 -15.49
N THR A 158 12.75 -0.08 -15.25
CA THR A 158 12.35 0.35 -13.90
C THR A 158 11.28 -0.55 -13.30
N LEU A 159 11.63 -1.81 -13.10
CA LEU A 159 10.81 -2.85 -12.49
C LEU A 159 11.44 -3.34 -11.19
N SER A 160 10.64 -3.71 -10.23
CA SER A 160 11.11 -4.24 -8.94
C SER A 160 12.01 -5.46 -9.12
N SER A 161 13.11 -5.52 -8.38
CA SER A 161 14.03 -6.65 -8.43
C SER A 161 13.31 -7.98 -8.13
N GLY A 162 13.62 -9.03 -8.92
CA GLY A 162 12.99 -10.34 -8.78
C GLY A 162 11.66 -10.48 -9.52
N HIS A 163 11.25 -9.49 -10.35
CA HIS A 163 10.09 -9.64 -11.23
C HIS A 163 10.25 -10.80 -12.24
N PRO A 164 9.16 -11.49 -12.62
CA PRO A 164 9.22 -12.64 -13.54
C PRO A 164 9.10 -12.27 -15.02
N PHE A 165 8.98 -10.98 -15.36
CA PHE A 165 8.82 -10.53 -16.75
C PHE A 165 10.09 -10.73 -17.56
N LEU A 166 9.92 -11.00 -18.85
CA LEU A 166 11.00 -11.27 -19.80
C LEU A 166 11.02 -10.19 -20.89
N ASN A 167 12.20 -9.93 -21.43
CA ASN A 167 12.40 -9.07 -22.61
C ASN A 167 11.82 -7.64 -22.48
N VAL A 168 11.61 -7.13 -21.27
CA VAL A 168 11.18 -5.74 -21.07
C VAL A 168 12.31 -4.80 -21.48
N GLN A 169 12.02 -3.87 -22.38
CA GLN A 169 12.99 -2.92 -22.89
C GLN A 169 12.96 -1.62 -22.11
N SER A 170 14.12 -1.02 -21.85
CA SER A 170 14.30 0.29 -21.23
C SER A 170 13.91 1.43 -22.20
N THR A 171 12.66 1.47 -22.63
CA THR A 171 12.13 2.42 -23.63
C THR A 171 10.67 2.77 -23.32
N ASN A 172 10.03 3.51 -24.22
CA ASN A 172 8.66 3.95 -24.05
C ASN A 172 7.64 2.89 -24.48
N TYR A 173 6.55 2.80 -23.73
CA TYR A 173 5.40 1.94 -23.99
C TYR A 173 4.12 2.76 -24.05
N TRP A 174 3.27 2.43 -25.03
CA TRP A 174 1.96 3.04 -25.21
C TRP A 174 1.00 2.70 -24.06
N SER A 175 0.18 3.64 -23.65
CA SER A 175 -1.04 3.37 -22.90
C SER A 175 -2.29 3.57 -23.76
N ALA A 176 -3.46 3.17 -23.24
CA ALA A 176 -4.76 3.46 -23.85
C ALA A 176 -5.24 4.89 -23.57
N SER A 177 -4.59 5.62 -22.66
CA SER A 177 -4.99 6.94 -22.21
C SER A 177 -4.57 8.01 -23.22
N VAL A 178 -5.53 8.75 -23.77
CA VAL A 178 -5.28 9.84 -24.68
C VAL A 178 -4.90 11.12 -23.93
N HIS A 179 -4.10 11.98 -24.57
CA HIS A 179 -3.79 13.29 -24.00
C HIS A 179 -4.96 14.25 -24.32
N ALA A 180 -5.61 14.78 -23.26
CA ALA A 180 -6.83 15.55 -23.40
C ALA A 180 -6.65 16.86 -24.21
N GLU A 181 -5.52 17.55 -23.98
CA GLU A 181 -5.26 18.87 -24.56
C GLU A 181 -4.53 18.80 -25.92
N ASN A 182 -3.90 17.67 -26.24
CA ASN A 182 -3.13 17.53 -27.47
C ASN A 182 -3.41 16.20 -28.17
N PRO A 183 -4.25 16.19 -29.23
CA PRO A 183 -4.63 14.95 -29.93
C PRO A 183 -3.47 14.29 -30.69
N ALA A 184 -2.35 14.98 -30.90
CA ALA A 184 -1.14 14.39 -31.50
C ALA A 184 -0.35 13.52 -30.49
N LEU A 185 -0.73 13.51 -29.21
CA LEU A 185 -0.07 12.77 -28.16
C LEU A 185 -0.96 11.66 -27.60
N ILE A 186 -0.33 10.61 -27.08
CA ILE A 186 -0.92 9.57 -26.23
C ILE A 186 -0.03 9.46 -25.00
N TRP A 187 -0.63 9.31 -23.82
CA TRP A 187 0.14 9.05 -22.62
C TRP A 187 0.83 7.69 -22.68
N GLY A 188 2.05 7.63 -22.17
CA GLY A 188 2.82 6.39 -22.06
C GLY A 188 3.78 6.42 -20.89
N VAL A 189 4.50 5.33 -20.72
CA VAL A 189 5.49 5.14 -19.66
C VAL A 189 6.83 4.79 -20.28
N GLY A 190 7.87 5.49 -19.87
CA GLY A 190 9.25 5.20 -20.20
C GLY A 190 9.89 4.29 -19.16
N PHE A 191 10.05 3.00 -19.46
CA PHE A 191 10.66 2.06 -18.52
C PHE A 191 12.18 2.22 -18.38
N GLY A 192 12.80 3.12 -19.12
CA GLY A 192 14.20 3.47 -18.91
C GLY A 192 14.44 4.32 -17.65
N ASN A 193 13.46 5.13 -17.25
CA ASN A 193 13.58 6.06 -16.12
C ASN A 193 12.29 6.19 -15.29
N GLY A 194 11.26 5.42 -15.60
CA GLY A 194 9.96 5.44 -14.90
C GLY A 194 9.09 6.65 -15.23
N ALA A 195 9.45 7.49 -16.21
CA ALA A 195 8.70 8.70 -16.51
C ALA A 195 7.36 8.43 -17.19
N VAL A 196 6.33 9.17 -16.76
CA VAL A 196 5.06 9.32 -17.49
C VAL A 196 5.17 10.50 -18.43
N LEU A 197 4.89 10.29 -19.71
CA LEU A 197 5.09 11.30 -20.75
C LEU A 197 4.09 11.21 -21.90
N GLY A 198 3.85 12.35 -22.56
CA GLY A 198 3.09 12.39 -23.81
C GLY A 198 3.97 11.91 -24.98
N LEU A 199 3.58 10.80 -25.56
CA LEU A 199 4.26 10.18 -26.70
C LEU A 199 3.63 10.66 -28.01
N SER A 200 4.46 11.19 -28.92
CA SER A 200 3.98 11.60 -30.23
C SER A 200 3.48 10.42 -31.05
N ARG A 201 2.30 10.56 -31.64
CA ARG A 201 1.70 9.55 -32.53
C ARG A 201 2.46 9.35 -33.85
N ALA A 202 3.40 10.26 -34.16
CA ALA A 202 4.24 10.16 -35.36
C ALA A 202 5.35 9.09 -35.22
N PHE A 203 5.64 8.63 -34.01
CA PHE A 203 6.69 7.66 -33.75
C PHE A 203 6.09 6.38 -33.19
N ASP A 204 6.65 5.26 -33.61
CA ASP A 204 6.29 3.95 -33.10
C ASP A 204 6.90 3.73 -31.70
N GLN A 205 6.11 3.15 -30.79
CA GLN A 205 6.56 2.77 -29.46
C GLN A 205 6.18 1.31 -29.18
N ARG A 206 6.61 0.76 -28.06
CA ARG A 206 6.30 -0.63 -27.70
C ARG A 206 4.91 -0.77 -27.09
N ALA A 207 4.39 -1.98 -27.12
CA ALA A 207 3.15 -2.36 -26.46
C ALA A 207 3.44 -3.41 -25.37
N TRP A 208 2.74 -3.27 -24.26
CA TRP A 208 2.68 -4.29 -23.20
C TRP A 208 1.20 -4.53 -22.89
N CYS A 209 0.69 -5.66 -23.33
CA CYS A 209 -0.74 -5.90 -23.24
C CYS A 209 -1.12 -6.49 -21.88
N VAL A 210 -2.32 -6.16 -21.45
CA VAL A 210 -2.91 -6.55 -20.16
C VAL A 210 -4.26 -7.19 -20.37
N ARG A 211 -4.70 -8.00 -19.40
CA ARG A 211 -6.02 -8.60 -19.33
C ARG A 211 -6.61 -8.43 -17.93
N GLY A 212 -7.94 -8.30 -17.82
CA GLY A 212 -8.68 -8.04 -16.57
C GLY A 212 -8.78 -6.55 -16.24
N GLY A 213 -9.32 -6.23 -15.07
CA GLY A 213 -9.37 -4.86 -14.55
C GLY A 213 -10.47 -3.95 -15.13
N MET A 214 -11.42 -4.49 -15.90
CA MET A 214 -12.58 -3.73 -16.38
C MET A 214 -13.89 -4.44 -16.02
N ASP A 215 -14.03 -4.85 -14.78
CA ASP A 215 -15.34 -5.19 -14.23
C ASP A 215 -15.89 -3.92 -13.57
N THR A 216 -16.39 -3.03 -14.41
CA THR A 216 -17.30 -1.96 -14.00
C THR A 216 -18.62 -2.26 -14.65
N ASP A 217 -19.41 -3.06 -13.97
CA ASP A 217 -20.85 -3.09 -14.16
C ASP A 217 -21.49 -1.99 -13.31
#